data_d1ba9682ecc818bc7104b88d6bbfa930
#
_entry.id   d1ba9682ecc818bc7104b88d6bbfa930
#
_cell.length_a   1.000
_cell.length_b   1.000
_cell.length_c   1.000
_cell.angle_alpha   90.00
_cell.angle_beta   90.00
_cell.angle_gamma   90.00
#
_symmetry.space_group_name_H-M   'P 1'
#
loop_
_entity.id
_entity.type
_entity.pdbx_description
1 polymer ?
#
loop_
_entity_poly.entity_id
_entity_poly.type
_entity_poly.pdbx_seq_one_letter_code
_entity_poly.pdbx_strand_id
1 'polypeptide(L)'
;MSVFRKIFGSNTDTSKNKTDEKAQSKFLDGNREPIISHVISMENEKGEIPVEVALVYNTSYTENIFSYVNNINTHEGGTHLQGFRMGLTRTLKKYADASGLLEKLKFEIAGDDFREGLTAIISVKVAEPQFEGQTKTKLGNREVTSAVSQAVSEMLTNYLEENPNDARTIVQKVILAATARHAARKAREMVQRKTVMSIGGLPGKLSDCSETDPEKCEIFLVEGDSAGGTAKQGRDRA
;
A
#
# COMPACT_ATOMS: atom_id res chain seq x y z
N MET A 1 17.85 10.28 25.11
CA MET A 1 17.05 11.16 24.23
C MET A 1 16.65 10.31 23.03
N SER A 2 15.33 10.15 22.75
CA SER A 2 14.84 9.32 21.65
C SER A 2 15.36 9.84 20.31
N VAL A 3 15.59 8.94 19.32
CA VAL A 3 15.93 9.31 17.93
C VAL A 3 14.82 10.21 17.37
N PHE A 4 13.58 9.93 17.77
CA PHE A 4 12.40 10.71 17.43
C PHE A 4 12.54 12.18 17.88
N ARG A 5 12.92 12.43 19.15
CA ARG A 5 13.16 13.79 19.67
C ARG A 5 14.37 14.49 19.03
N LYS A 6 15.35 13.72 18.54
CA LYS A 6 16.49 14.30 17.79
C LYS A 6 16.09 14.75 16.39
N ILE A 7 15.15 14.04 15.75
CA ILE A 7 14.69 14.32 14.37
C ILE A 7 13.53 15.34 14.39
N PHE A 8 12.61 15.25 15.35
CA PHE A 8 11.36 16.01 15.40
C PHE A 8 11.26 17.09 16.49
N GLY A 9 12.28 17.22 17.36
CA GLY A 9 12.25 18.17 18.48
C GLY A 9 11.31 17.75 19.61
N SER A 10 11.33 18.48 20.74
CA SER A 10 10.40 18.28 21.84
C SER A 10 9.13 19.10 21.60
N ASN A 11 8.01 18.45 21.43
CA ASN A 11 6.71 19.07 21.13
C ASN A 11 6.05 19.62 22.41
N THR A 12 6.61 20.67 23.01
CA THR A 12 6.02 21.33 24.20
C THR A 12 5.62 22.79 23.97
N ASP A 13 5.71 23.32 22.74
CA ASP A 13 5.37 24.74 22.48
C ASP A 13 4.53 24.87 21.19
N THR A 14 3.23 25.08 21.36
CA THR A 14 2.21 25.10 20.30
C THR A 14 2.28 26.34 19.37
N SER A 15 3.21 27.28 19.59
CA SER A 15 3.23 28.57 18.86
C SER A 15 4.36 28.75 17.84
N LYS A 16 5.31 27.80 17.69
CA LYS A 16 6.46 27.92 16.77
C LYS A 16 6.45 27.01 15.53
N ASN A 17 5.41 26.23 15.29
CA ASN A 17 5.54 24.94 14.61
C ASN A 17 5.28 24.87 13.10
N LYS A 18 4.78 25.87 12.40
CA LYS A 18 4.55 25.72 10.94
C LYS A 18 5.81 25.69 10.08
N THR A 19 6.90 26.31 10.54
CA THR A 19 8.17 26.36 9.81
C THR A 19 8.99 25.10 10.06
N ASP A 20 8.92 24.57 11.29
CA ASP A 20 9.65 23.36 11.68
C ASP A 20 8.99 22.09 11.10
N GLU A 21 7.67 22.02 11.03
CA GLU A 21 6.93 20.91 10.41
C GLU A 21 7.21 20.77 8.91
N LYS A 22 7.31 21.90 8.19
CA LYS A 22 7.73 21.89 6.77
C LYS A 22 9.18 21.45 6.58
N ALA A 23 10.07 21.83 7.49
CA ALA A 23 11.46 21.39 7.47
C ALA A 23 11.59 19.89 7.77
N GLN A 24 10.78 19.38 8.69
CA GLN A 24 10.75 17.96 9.09
C GLN A 24 10.19 17.07 7.97
N SER A 25 9.10 17.45 7.31
CA SER A 25 8.56 16.71 6.17
C SER A 25 9.56 16.68 5.00
N LYS A 26 10.26 17.78 4.78
CA LYS A 26 11.29 17.88 3.76
C LYS A 26 12.53 17.01 4.04
N PHE A 27 12.87 16.81 5.32
CA PHE A 27 13.97 15.91 5.72
C PHE A 27 13.61 14.45 5.49
N LEU A 28 12.35 14.04 5.75
CA LEU A 28 11.87 12.68 5.55
C LEU A 28 11.64 12.35 4.08
N ASP A 29 11.06 13.26 3.34
CA ASP A 29 10.56 13.01 1.99
C ASP A 29 11.45 13.56 0.87
N GLY A 30 12.47 14.36 1.20
CA GLY A 30 13.33 15.01 0.21
C GLY A 30 12.52 15.95 -0.69
N ASN A 31 12.46 15.66 -2.01
CA ASN A 31 11.73 16.46 -2.99
C ASN A 31 10.30 15.96 -3.28
N ARG A 32 9.75 15.05 -2.45
CA ARG A 32 8.40 14.52 -2.67
C ARG A 32 7.37 15.49 -2.10
N GLU A 33 6.27 15.69 -2.84
CA GLU A 33 5.18 16.56 -2.39
C GLU A 33 4.29 15.81 -1.39
N PRO A 34 4.17 16.28 -0.15
CA PRO A 34 3.26 15.69 0.83
C PRO A 34 1.80 16.00 0.42
N ILE A 35 0.90 15.00 0.59
CA ILE A 35 -0.54 15.20 0.35
C ILE A 35 -1.26 15.78 1.56
N ILE A 36 -0.60 15.77 2.73
CA ILE A 36 -1.05 16.36 3.98
C ILE A 36 -0.04 17.42 4.38
N SER A 37 -0.51 18.54 4.91
CA SER A 37 0.32 19.72 5.21
C SER A 37 1.28 19.56 6.39
N HIS A 38 1.12 18.50 7.18
CA HIS A 38 1.91 18.24 8.40
C HIS A 38 2.26 16.76 8.55
N VAL A 39 3.21 16.47 9.41
CA VAL A 39 3.61 15.10 9.78
C VAL A 39 2.65 14.60 10.87
N ILE A 40 2.08 13.42 10.67
CA ILE A 40 1.28 12.74 11.71
C ILE A 40 2.25 12.13 12.72
N SER A 41 2.24 12.67 13.93
CA SER A 41 3.12 12.25 15.01
C SER A 41 2.30 11.63 16.14
N MET A 42 2.64 10.42 16.53
CA MET A 42 1.90 9.63 17.51
C MET A 42 2.87 8.98 18.49
N GLU A 43 2.54 9.00 19.78
CA GLU A 43 3.36 8.43 20.85
C GLU A 43 2.46 7.65 21.83
N ASN A 44 2.84 6.43 22.16
CA ASN A 44 2.22 5.64 23.21
C ASN A 44 3.29 5.21 24.23
N GLU A 45 3.35 5.93 25.35
CA GLU A 45 4.29 5.64 26.46
C GLU A 45 3.68 4.67 27.51
N LYS A 46 2.37 4.47 27.50
CA LYS A 46 1.65 3.75 28.56
C LYS A 46 1.52 2.24 28.30
N GLY A 47 1.90 1.77 27.12
CA GLY A 47 1.85 0.35 26.78
C GLY A 47 3.05 -0.44 27.36
N GLU A 48 3.00 -1.76 27.31
CA GLU A 48 4.11 -2.63 27.67
C GLU A 48 5.38 -2.32 26.87
N ILE A 49 5.20 -1.85 25.63
CA ILE A 49 6.26 -1.44 24.74
C ILE A 49 5.97 0.00 24.31
N PRO A 50 6.76 1.00 24.74
CA PRO A 50 6.64 2.35 24.23
C PRO A 50 6.89 2.40 22.73
N VAL A 51 5.95 3.04 22.01
CA VAL A 51 5.95 3.15 20.54
C VAL A 51 5.86 4.62 20.15
N GLU A 52 6.79 5.07 19.34
CA GLU A 52 6.78 6.40 18.73
C GLU A 52 6.68 6.22 17.21
N VAL A 53 5.74 6.91 16.57
CA VAL A 53 5.53 6.86 15.12
C VAL A 53 5.40 8.28 14.57
N ALA A 54 6.12 8.56 13.48
CA ALA A 54 5.87 9.72 12.64
C ALA A 54 5.65 9.25 11.21
N LEU A 55 4.62 9.73 10.56
CA LEU A 55 4.32 9.36 9.20
C LEU A 55 3.78 10.53 8.37
N VAL A 56 4.01 10.46 7.08
CA VAL A 56 3.47 11.38 6.08
C VAL A 56 3.15 10.60 4.80
N TYR A 57 2.07 10.97 4.14
CA TYR A 57 1.76 10.49 2.81
C TYR A 57 2.17 11.53 1.76
N ASN A 58 2.74 11.07 0.68
CA ASN A 58 3.23 11.88 -0.43
C ASN A 58 2.71 11.36 -1.79
N THR A 59 3.03 12.09 -2.85
CA THR A 59 2.60 11.75 -4.22
C THR A 59 3.36 10.59 -4.85
N SER A 60 4.40 10.04 -4.21
CA SER A 60 5.20 8.94 -4.76
C SER A 60 4.45 7.60 -4.75
N TYR A 61 5.06 6.59 -5.38
CA TYR A 61 4.53 5.23 -5.48
C TYR A 61 5.27 4.22 -4.60
N THR A 62 6.24 4.69 -3.80
CA THR A 62 7.12 3.83 -3.01
C THR A 62 6.83 3.97 -1.53
N GLU A 63 6.96 2.86 -0.79
CA GLU A 63 7.00 2.83 0.66
C GLU A 63 8.41 3.16 1.13
N ASN A 64 8.55 4.04 2.12
CA ASN A 64 9.82 4.41 2.72
C ASN A 64 9.69 4.43 4.24
N ILE A 65 10.11 3.35 4.93
CA ILE A 65 9.97 3.22 6.38
C ILE A 65 11.34 3.04 7.02
N PHE A 66 11.62 3.90 7.99
CA PHE A 66 12.79 3.81 8.86
C PHE A 66 12.38 3.23 10.20
N SER A 67 12.99 2.13 10.61
CA SER A 67 12.63 1.45 11.84
C SER A 67 13.78 1.43 12.84
N TYR A 68 13.45 1.64 14.12
CA TYR A 68 14.41 1.74 15.21
C TYR A 68 13.94 0.95 16.43
N VAL A 69 14.89 0.28 17.08
CA VAL A 69 14.71 -0.39 18.37
C VAL A 69 15.75 0.13 19.34
N ASN A 70 15.34 0.71 20.47
CA ASN A 70 16.24 1.31 21.44
C ASN A 70 17.29 2.26 20.79
N ASN A 71 16.85 3.06 19.81
CA ASN A 71 17.67 3.98 19.00
C ASN A 71 18.66 3.30 18.03
N ILE A 72 18.61 1.98 17.88
CA ILE A 72 19.40 1.23 16.89
C ILE A 72 18.58 1.15 15.61
N ASN A 73 19.19 1.54 14.48
CA ASN A 73 18.53 1.42 13.18
C ASN A 73 18.47 -0.06 12.75
N THR A 74 17.24 -0.57 12.56
CA THR A 74 16.96 -1.93 12.11
C THR A 74 16.60 -1.90 10.63
N HIS A 75 17.59 -1.73 9.75
CA HIS A 75 17.34 -1.54 8.31
C HIS A 75 16.71 -2.75 7.61
N GLU A 76 16.83 -3.95 8.18
CA GLU A 76 16.08 -5.15 7.72
C GLU A 76 14.71 -5.28 8.39
N GLY A 77 14.32 -4.32 9.25
CA GLY A 77 13.04 -4.30 9.93
C GLY A 77 12.94 -5.31 11.07
N GLY A 78 11.91 -6.13 11.05
CA GLY A 78 11.60 -7.12 12.07
C GLY A 78 10.17 -7.03 12.56
N THR A 79 9.91 -7.60 13.74
CA THR A 79 8.56 -7.76 14.31
C THR A 79 7.85 -6.44 14.58
N HIS A 80 8.57 -5.38 14.98
CA HIS A 80 8.00 -4.04 15.20
C HIS A 80 7.53 -3.40 13.88
N LEU A 81 8.30 -3.52 12.79
CA LEU A 81 7.90 -3.05 11.48
C LEU A 81 6.70 -3.83 10.95
N GLN A 82 6.68 -5.15 11.16
CA GLN A 82 5.54 -5.98 10.81
C GLN A 82 4.27 -5.56 11.59
N GLY A 83 4.40 -5.32 12.89
CA GLY A 83 3.33 -4.82 13.74
C GLY A 83 2.78 -3.48 13.27
N PHE A 84 3.68 -2.55 12.90
CA PHE A 84 3.30 -1.25 12.34
C PHE A 84 2.48 -1.40 11.05
N ARG A 85 2.98 -2.19 10.07
CA ARG A 85 2.28 -2.42 8.80
C ARG A 85 0.90 -3.06 9.01
N MET A 86 0.78 -4.00 9.94
CA MET A 86 -0.48 -4.63 10.29
C MET A 86 -1.47 -3.65 10.92
N GLY A 87 -1.02 -2.87 11.91
CA GLY A 87 -1.84 -1.87 12.60
C GLY A 87 -2.32 -0.78 11.64
N LEU A 88 -1.42 -0.22 10.85
CA LEU A 88 -1.73 0.79 9.83
C LEU A 88 -2.80 0.30 8.84
N THR A 89 -2.53 -0.84 8.20
CA THR A 89 -3.42 -1.41 7.17
C THR A 89 -4.81 -1.74 7.73
N ARG A 90 -4.87 -2.36 8.92
CA ARG A 90 -6.13 -2.71 9.58
C ARG A 90 -6.95 -1.47 9.91
N THR A 91 -6.32 -0.44 10.46
CA THR A 91 -7.01 0.77 10.89
C THR A 91 -7.52 1.58 9.72
N LEU A 92 -6.69 1.80 8.70
CA LEU A 92 -7.10 2.52 7.49
C LEU A 92 -8.21 1.76 6.73
N LYS A 93 -8.13 0.44 6.64
CA LYS A 93 -9.19 -0.37 6.03
C LYS A 93 -10.50 -0.23 6.80
N LYS A 94 -10.47 -0.38 8.12
CA LYS A 94 -11.65 -0.21 8.97
C LYS A 94 -12.30 1.17 8.83
N TYR A 95 -11.48 2.22 8.81
CA TYR A 95 -11.95 3.59 8.62
C TYR A 95 -12.56 3.79 7.22
N ALA A 96 -11.90 3.29 6.17
CA ALA A 96 -12.37 3.41 4.80
C ALA A 96 -13.69 2.64 4.56
N ASP A 97 -13.85 1.46 5.17
CA ASP A 97 -15.10 0.70 5.16
C ASP A 97 -16.22 1.47 5.90
N ALA A 98 -15.95 1.96 7.11
CA ALA A 98 -16.92 2.68 7.93
C ALA A 98 -17.37 4.01 7.30
N SER A 99 -16.48 4.68 6.56
CA SER A 99 -16.77 5.95 5.88
C SER A 99 -17.53 5.80 4.55
N GLY A 100 -17.80 4.57 4.10
CA GLY A 100 -18.47 4.28 2.82
C GLY A 100 -17.67 4.66 1.57
N LEU A 101 -16.40 5.06 1.73
CA LEU A 101 -15.55 5.48 0.60
C LEU A 101 -15.20 4.33 -0.35
N LEU A 102 -15.30 3.08 0.12
CA LEU A 102 -14.97 1.88 -0.65
C LEU A 102 -16.16 1.27 -1.38
N GLU A 103 -17.40 1.69 -1.13
CA GLU A 103 -18.62 1.10 -1.71
C GLU A 103 -18.65 1.11 -3.24
N LYS A 104 -17.97 2.07 -3.86
CA LYS A 104 -17.90 2.22 -5.33
C LYS A 104 -16.83 1.35 -5.98
N LEU A 105 -15.96 0.71 -5.20
CA LEU A 105 -14.88 -0.12 -5.72
C LEU A 105 -15.38 -1.54 -6.02
N LYS A 106 -15.17 -2.00 -7.25
CA LYS A 106 -15.53 -3.34 -7.72
C LYS A 106 -14.38 -4.36 -7.55
N PHE A 107 -13.32 -4.01 -6.84
CA PHE A 107 -12.13 -4.85 -6.64
C PHE A 107 -11.57 -4.65 -5.22
N GLU A 108 -10.81 -5.62 -4.75
CA GLU A 108 -10.24 -5.62 -3.42
C GLU A 108 -8.97 -4.76 -3.34
N ILE A 109 -8.83 -4.01 -2.24
CA ILE A 109 -7.63 -3.24 -1.91
C ILE A 109 -6.61 -4.17 -1.25
N ALA A 110 -5.39 -4.19 -1.77
CA ALA A 110 -4.30 -4.94 -1.19
C ALA A 110 -3.63 -4.17 -0.04
N GLY A 111 -2.95 -4.90 0.86
CA GLY A 111 -2.23 -4.26 1.96
C GLY A 111 -1.15 -3.27 1.51
N ASP A 112 -0.55 -3.51 0.33
CA ASP A 112 0.48 -2.63 -0.24
C ASP A 112 -0.09 -1.29 -0.72
N ASP A 113 -1.35 -1.25 -1.18
CA ASP A 113 -2.01 -0.03 -1.62
C ASP A 113 -2.14 0.99 -0.47
N PHE A 114 -2.28 0.51 0.78
CA PHE A 114 -2.30 1.36 1.98
C PHE A 114 -0.95 1.97 2.33
N ARG A 115 0.13 1.47 1.77
CA ARG A 115 1.51 1.91 2.03
C ARG A 115 2.15 2.64 0.85
N GLU A 116 1.45 2.73 -0.27
CA GLU A 116 1.93 3.48 -1.43
C GLU A 116 2.01 4.97 -1.10
N GLY A 117 3.19 5.56 -1.31
CA GLY A 117 3.48 6.95 -0.98
C GLY A 117 3.64 7.23 0.52
N LEU A 118 3.77 6.19 1.35
CA LEU A 118 4.01 6.32 2.79
C LEU A 118 5.50 6.53 3.06
N THR A 119 5.83 7.59 3.76
CA THR A 119 7.11 7.74 4.46
C THR A 119 6.85 7.74 5.96
N ALA A 120 7.53 6.85 6.69
CA ALA A 120 7.32 6.72 8.14
C ALA A 120 8.61 6.44 8.89
N ILE A 121 8.64 6.87 10.14
CA ILE A 121 9.62 6.45 11.14
C ILE A 121 8.85 5.74 12.26
N ILE A 122 9.32 4.56 12.63
CA ILE A 122 8.85 3.86 13.81
C ILE A 122 10.02 3.62 14.77
N SER A 123 9.83 3.96 16.03
CA SER A 123 10.78 3.73 17.12
C SER A 123 10.07 3.03 18.27
N VAL A 124 10.66 1.91 18.72
CA VAL A 124 10.15 1.15 19.86
C VAL A 124 11.22 1.02 20.94
N LYS A 125 10.78 0.98 22.19
CA LYS A 125 11.63 0.71 23.35
C LYS A 125 11.31 -0.66 23.91
N VAL A 126 12.23 -1.60 23.74
CA VAL A 126 12.10 -3.00 24.18
C VAL A 126 13.11 -3.26 25.29
N ALA A 127 12.68 -3.80 26.43
CA ALA A 127 13.57 -4.04 27.58
C ALA A 127 14.66 -5.06 27.26
N GLU A 128 14.27 -6.18 26.63
CA GLU A 128 15.17 -7.28 26.24
C GLU A 128 15.05 -7.57 24.73
N PRO A 129 15.68 -6.75 23.87
CA PRO A 129 15.55 -6.92 22.44
C PRO A 129 16.36 -8.13 21.94
N GLN A 130 15.68 -9.04 21.26
CA GLN A 130 16.29 -10.18 20.59
C GLN A 130 16.46 -9.84 19.11
N PHE A 131 17.70 -9.71 18.66
CA PHE A 131 18.00 -9.41 17.27
C PHE A 131 18.40 -10.67 16.51
N GLU A 132 18.03 -10.74 15.24
CA GLU A 132 18.56 -11.72 14.32
C GLU A 132 19.98 -11.30 13.91
N GLY A 133 20.98 -12.01 14.43
CA GLY A 133 22.38 -11.75 14.14
C GLY A 133 23.06 -10.66 14.99
N GLN A 134 24.39 -10.63 14.91
CA GLN A 134 25.26 -9.77 15.71
C GLN A 134 25.18 -8.29 15.27
N THR A 135 24.78 -8.02 14.05
CA THR A 135 24.67 -6.68 13.46
C THR A 135 23.41 -5.91 13.91
N LYS A 136 22.51 -6.55 14.64
CA LYS A 136 21.27 -5.97 15.20
C LYS A 136 20.37 -5.30 14.14
N THR A 137 20.37 -5.82 12.93
CA THR A 137 19.66 -5.24 11.77
C THR A 137 18.18 -5.56 11.74
N LYS A 138 17.77 -6.64 12.44
CA LYS A 138 16.38 -7.13 12.44
C LYS A 138 15.95 -7.59 13.84
N LEU A 139 14.77 -7.14 14.29
CA LEU A 139 14.20 -7.52 15.58
C LEU A 139 13.41 -8.83 15.45
N GLY A 140 13.65 -9.77 16.38
CA GLY A 140 13.02 -11.09 16.39
C GLY A 140 11.92 -11.31 17.43
N ASN A 141 11.77 -10.44 18.42
CA ASN A 141 10.79 -10.56 19.52
C ASN A 141 9.35 -10.69 18.99
N ARG A 142 8.71 -11.84 19.14
CA ARG A 142 7.36 -12.09 18.59
C ARG A 142 6.27 -11.25 19.25
N GLU A 143 6.34 -11.04 20.56
CA GLU A 143 5.41 -10.25 21.35
C GLU A 143 5.30 -8.80 20.89
N VAL A 144 6.40 -8.25 20.33
CA VAL A 144 6.43 -6.88 19.83
C VAL A 144 5.46 -6.65 18.68
N THR A 145 5.22 -7.65 17.83
CA THR A 145 4.31 -7.52 16.68
C THR A 145 2.89 -7.16 17.13
N SER A 146 2.35 -7.87 18.12
CA SER A 146 1.00 -7.62 18.62
C SER A 146 0.89 -6.30 19.37
N ALA A 147 1.85 -6.02 20.25
CA ALA A 147 1.89 -4.79 21.05
C ALA A 147 1.96 -3.55 20.15
N VAL A 148 2.87 -3.54 19.17
CA VAL A 148 2.99 -2.43 18.20
C VAL A 148 1.75 -2.30 17.32
N SER A 149 1.20 -3.43 16.83
CA SER A 149 -0.01 -3.40 16.00
C SER A 149 -1.21 -2.81 16.76
N GLN A 150 -1.36 -3.14 18.04
CA GLN A 150 -2.42 -2.59 18.89
C GLN A 150 -2.20 -1.10 19.15
N ALA A 151 -1.00 -0.70 19.57
CA ALA A 151 -0.66 0.70 19.85
C ALA A 151 -0.87 1.59 18.61
N VAL A 152 -0.38 1.15 17.45
CA VAL A 152 -0.57 1.88 16.18
C VAL A 152 -2.04 1.97 15.80
N SER A 153 -2.81 0.88 15.97
CA SER A 153 -4.24 0.89 15.66
C SER A 153 -5.01 1.87 16.54
N GLU A 154 -4.71 1.93 17.84
CA GLU A 154 -5.34 2.84 18.77
C GLU A 154 -4.99 4.30 18.46
N MET A 155 -3.71 4.61 18.35
CA MET A 155 -3.24 5.97 18.07
C MET A 155 -3.77 6.49 16.72
N LEU A 156 -3.71 5.66 15.67
CA LEU A 156 -4.16 6.06 14.35
C LEU A 156 -5.68 6.20 14.28
N THR A 157 -6.45 5.36 15.01
CA THR A 157 -7.91 5.52 15.07
C THR A 157 -8.27 6.88 15.67
N ASN A 158 -7.68 7.25 16.80
CA ASN A 158 -7.91 8.54 17.44
C ASN A 158 -7.57 9.70 16.49
N TYR A 159 -6.40 9.62 15.81
CA TYR A 159 -6.00 10.65 14.86
C TYR A 159 -7.01 10.81 13.70
N LEU A 160 -7.46 9.70 13.10
CA LEU A 160 -8.39 9.74 11.96
C LEU A 160 -9.77 10.27 12.35
N GLU A 161 -10.23 10.00 13.58
CA GLU A 161 -11.47 10.55 14.13
C GLU A 161 -11.37 12.04 14.40
N GLU A 162 -10.24 12.52 14.91
CA GLU A 162 -9.98 13.94 15.17
C GLU A 162 -9.76 14.76 13.88
N ASN A 163 -9.22 14.11 12.81
CA ASN A 163 -8.81 14.77 11.57
C ASN A 163 -9.49 14.15 10.32
N PRO A 164 -10.81 14.30 10.16
CA PRO A 164 -11.56 13.64 9.08
C PRO A 164 -11.16 14.08 7.66
N ASN A 165 -10.64 15.30 7.50
CA ASN A 165 -10.17 15.79 6.20
C ASN A 165 -8.89 15.07 5.76
N ASP A 166 -7.93 14.89 6.67
CA ASP A 166 -6.70 14.16 6.41
C ASP A 166 -6.98 12.68 6.17
N ALA A 167 -7.86 12.10 6.99
CA ALA A 167 -8.32 10.74 6.83
C ALA A 167 -8.92 10.49 5.43
N ARG A 168 -9.77 11.40 4.96
CA ARG A 168 -10.34 11.34 3.60
C ARG A 168 -9.25 11.43 2.53
N THR A 169 -8.29 12.34 2.68
CA THR A 169 -7.18 12.52 1.73
C THR A 169 -6.31 11.28 1.65
N ILE A 170 -5.97 10.66 2.80
CA ILE A 170 -5.22 9.40 2.85
C ILE A 170 -5.99 8.28 2.15
N VAL A 171 -7.27 8.09 2.48
CA VAL A 171 -8.09 7.04 1.85
C VAL A 171 -8.24 7.25 0.35
N GLN A 172 -8.38 8.49 -0.11
CA GLN A 172 -8.40 8.79 -1.55
C GLN A 172 -7.09 8.39 -2.25
N LYS A 173 -5.93 8.63 -1.62
CA LYS A 173 -4.63 8.16 -2.13
C LYS A 173 -4.60 6.63 -2.23
N VAL A 174 -5.07 5.91 -1.20
CA VAL A 174 -5.16 4.44 -1.21
C VAL A 174 -6.06 3.94 -2.34
N ILE A 175 -7.22 4.56 -2.55
CA ILE A 175 -8.13 4.21 -3.64
C ILE A 175 -7.47 4.44 -5.00
N LEU A 176 -6.72 5.53 -5.15
CA LEU A 176 -5.98 5.83 -6.38
C LEU A 176 -4.92 4.76 -6.65
N ALA A 177 -4.14 4.37 -5.65
CA ALA A 177 -3.14 3.31 -5.73
C ALA A 177 -3.75 1.97 -6.15
N ALA A 178 -4.82 1.56 -5.48
CA ALA A 178 -5.55 0.32 -5.78
C ALA A 178 -6.12 0.33 -7.21
N THR A 179 -6.67 1.46 -7.65
CA THR A 179 -7.21 1.64 -9.00
C THR A 179 -6.11 1.53 -10.06
N ALA A 180 -4.97 2.18 -9.82
CA ALA A 180 -3.82 2.13 -10.73
C ALA A 180 -3.27 0.71 -10.85
N ARG A 181 -3.11 0.00 -9.72
CA ARG A 181 -2.69 -1.40 -9.67
C ARG A 181 -3.66 -2.30 -10.45
N HIS A 182 -4.96 -2.14 -10.23
CA HIS A 182 -5.98 -2.93 -10.92
C HIS A 182 -5.97 -2.66 -12.44
N ALA A 183 -5.88 -1.39 -12.86
CA ALA A 183 -5.78 -1.02 -14.26
C ALA A 183 -4.51 -1.59 -14.93
N ALA A 184 -3.36 -1.53 -14.25
CA ALA A 184 -2.09 -2.08 -14.73
C ALA A 184 -2.19 -3.61 -14.90
N ARG A 185 -2.81 -4.32 -13.95
CA ARG A 185 -3.04 -5.75 -14.04
C ARG A 185 -3.92 -6.11 -15.24
N LYS A 186 -5.04 -5.42 -15.41
CA LYS A 186 -5.96 -5.62 -16.54
C LYS A 186 -5.27 -5.37 -17.89
N ALA A 187 -4.44 -4.32 -17.98
CA ALA A 187 -3.66 -4.03 -19.18
C ALA A 187 -2.67 -5.15 -19.52
N ARG A 188 -1.95 -5.70 -18.51
CA ARG A 188 -1.05 -6.84 -18.70
C ARG A 188 -1.80 -8.09 -19.17
N GLU A 189 -2.95 -8.40 -18.58
CA GLU A 189 -3.78 -9.54 -18.98
C GLU A 189 -4.25 -9.40 -20.43
N MET A 190 -4.65 -8.19 -20.87
CA MET A 190 -5.01 -7.94 -22.26
C MET A 190 -3.84 -8.14 -23.22
N VAL A 191 -2.64 -7.68 -22.87
CA VAL A 191 -1.43 -7.88 -23.68
C VAL A 191 -1.09 -9.37 -23.77
N GLN A 192 -1.12 -10.09 -22.64
CA GLN A 192 -0.87 -11.52 -22.63
C GLN A 192 -1.84 -12.31 -23.51
N ARG A 193 -3.15 -11.98 -23.45
CA ARG A 193 -4.15 -12.61 -24.32
C ARG A 193 -3.85 -12.35 -25.81
N LYS A 194 -3.52 -11.11 -26.17
CA LYS A 194 -3.15 -10.77 -27.54
C LYS A 194 -1.89 -11.51 -27.99
N THR A 195 -0.88 -11.63 -27.12
CA THR A 195 0.39 -12.31 -27.46
C THR A 195 0.19 -13.82 -27.62
N VAL A 196 -0.60 -14.47 -26.77
CA VAL A 196 -0.91 -15.90 -26.92
C VAL A 196 -1.67 -16.16 -28.20
N MET A 197 -2.60 -15.28 -28.60
CA MET A 197 -3.33 -15.40 -29.86
C MET A 197 -2.45 -15.07 -31.09
N SER A 198 -1.42 -14.22 -30.94
CA SER A 198 -0.57 -13.81 -32.08
C SER A 198 0.68 -14.67 -32.29
N ILE A 199 1.21 -15.32 -31.24
CA ILE A 199 2.45 -16.14 -31.31
C ILE A 199 2.15 -17.62 -31.60
N GLY A 200 0.98 -18.10 -31.17
CA GLY A 200 0.50 -19.43 -31.52
C GLY A 200 -0.78 -19.27 -32.33
N GLY A 201 -0.67 -18.92 -33.60
CA GLY A 201 -1.86 -18.95 -34.46
C GLY A 201 -2.63 -20.22 -34.16
N LEU A 202 -3.95 -20.12 -33.97
CA LEU A 202 -4.81 -21.28 -33.78
C LEU A 202 -4.38 -22.38 -34.77
N PRO A 203 -4.24 -23.62 -34.35
CA PRO A 203 -3.84 -24.71 -35.24
C PRO A 203 -4.57 -24.56 -36.55
N GLY A 204 -3.90 -24.64 -37.68
CA GLY A 204 -4.33 -24.19 -39.03
C GLY A 204 -5.77 -24.44 -39.48
N LYS A 205 -6.51 -25.27 -38.76
CA LYS A 205 -7.92 -25.56 -39.00
C LYS A 205 -8.91 -24.71 -38.22
N LEU A 206 -8.44 -23.99 -37.17
CA LEU A 206 -9.28 -23.11 -36.36
C LEU A 206 -9.21 -21.67 -36.85
N SER A 207 -10.26 -20.92 -36.66
CA SER A 207 -10.35 -19.49 -36.96
C SER A 207 -11.09 -18.77 -35.85
N ASP A 208 -10.56 -17.64 -35.45
CA ASP A 208 -11.08 -16.83 -34.38
C ASP A 208 -11.92 -15.66 -34.89
N CYS A 209 -12.75 -15.08 -34.03
CA CYS A 209 -13.50 -13.85 -34.26
C CYS A 209 -12.84 -12.66 -33.55
N SER A 210 -13.23 -11.45 -33.88
CA SER A 210 -12.73 -10.23 -33.24
C SER A 210 -13.42 -9.91 -31.91
N GLU A 211 -14.60 -10.46 -31.69
CA GLU A 211 -15.38 -10.25 -30.48
C GLU A 211 -14.78 -11.05 -29.32
N THR A 212 -14.75 -10.45 -28.14
CA THR A 212 -14.16 -11.02 -26.92
C THR A 212 -15.22 -11.41 -25.87
N ASP A 213 -16.47 -11.00 -26.09
CA ASP A 213 -17.58 -11.33 -25.23
C ASP A 213 -18.16 -12.69 -25.63
N PRO A 214 -18.06 -13.73 -24.78
CA PRO A 214 -18.55 -15.08 -25.12
C PRO A 214 -20.06 -15.13 -25.44
N GLU A 215 -20.85 -14.21 -24.88
CA GLU A 215 -22.31 -14.15 -25.12
C GLU A 215 -22.68 -13.67 -26.53
N LYS A 216 -21.71 -13.04 -27.22
CA LYS A 216 -21.85 -12.54 -28.59
C LYS A 216 -21.14 -13.39 -29.63
N CYS A 217 -20.43 -14.43 -29.20
CA CYS A 217 -19.67 -15.30 -30.07
C CYS A 217 -20.46 -16.54 -30.46
N GLU A 218 -20.37 -16.93 -31.74
CA GLU A 218 -20.93 -18.18 -32.26
C GLU A 218 -19.80 -19.13 -32.69
N ILE A 219 -20.05 -20.44 -32.52
CA ILE A 219 -19.12 -21.50 -32.94
C ILE A 219 -19.74 -22.23 -34.14
N PHE A 220 -18.98 -22.24 -35.25
CA PHE A 220 -19.31 -23.01 -36.43
C PHE A 220 -18.45 -24.25 -36.53
N LEU A 221 -19.04 -25.42 -36.51
CA LEU A 221 -18.37 -26.69 -36.71
C LEU A 221 -18.64 -27.14 -38.15
N VAL A 222 -17.57 -27.34 -38.90
CA VAL A 222 -17.64 -27.75 -40.30
C VAL A 222 -16.80 -29.04 -40.53
N GLU A 223 -17.27 -29.89 -41.43
CA GLU A 223 -16.57 -31.13 -41.82
C GLU A 223 -15.66 -30.85 -43.03
N GLY A 224 -14.35 -31.12 -42.80
CA GLY A 224 -13.34 -31.03 -43.85
C GLY A 224 -12.82 -29.65 -44.20
N ASP A 225 -11.67 -29.61 -44.84
CA ASP A 225 -10.88 -28.41 -45.10
C ASP A 225 -11.58 -27.49 -46.18
N SER A 226 -12.30 -28.10 -47.13
CA SER A 226 -13.04 -27.34 -48.15
C SER A 226 -14.17 -26.52 -47.57
N ALA A 227 -14.99 -27.15 -46.70
CA ALA A 227 -16.10 -26.46 -46.01
C ALA A 227 -15.56 -25.42 -45.02
N GLY A 228 -14.43 -25.72 -44.33
CA GLY A 228 -13.74 -24.78 -43.46
C GLY A 228 -13.23 -23.53 -44.17
N GLY A 229 -12.71 -23.68 -45.40
CA GLY A 229 -12.30 -22.56 -46.24
C GLY A 229 -13.44 -21.64 -46.62
N THR A 230 -14.55 -22.21 -47.05
CA THR A 230 -15.78 -21.46 -47.44
C THR A 230 -16.40 -20.74 -46.23
N ALA A 231 -16.50 -21.42 -45.09
CA ALA A 231 -16.98 -20.83 -43.84
C ALA A 231 -16.09 -19.65 -43.36
N LYS A 232 -14.76 -19.76 -43.49
CA LYS A 232 -13.83 -18.66 -43.16
C LYS A 232 -14.02 -17.42 -44.03
N GLN A 233 -14.37 -17.60 -45.29
CA GLN A 233 -14.61 -16.49 -46.23
C GLN A 233 -15.94 -15.84 -46.03
N GLY A 234 -16.99 -16.60 -45.73
CA GLY A 234 -18.39 -16.14 -45.63
C GLY A 234 -18.80 -15.60 -44.26
N ARG A 235 -17.98 -15.81 -43.22
CA ARG A 235 -18.33 -15.33 -41.88
C ARG A 235 -18.11 -13.83 -41.68
N ASP A 236 -18.95 -13.23 -40.86
CA ASP A 236 -18.64 -11.94 -40.26
C ASP A 236 -17.53 -12.10 -39.23
N ARG A 237 -16.59 -11.18 -39.18
CA ARG A 237 -15.49 -11.16 -38.22
C ARG A 237 -15.74 -10.22 -37.03
N ALA A 238 -16.84 -9.47 -37.06
CA ALA A 238 -17.19 -8.52 -36.02
C ALA A 238 -17.66 -9.24 -34.76
#